data_cfa2542730b97d6beffcc8798a0729b1
#
_entry.id   cfa2542730b97d6beffcc8798a0729b1
#
_cell.length_a   1.000
_cell.length_b   1.000
_cell.length_c   1.000
_cell.angle_alpha   90.00
_cell.angle_beta   90.00
_cell.angle_gamma   90.00
#
_symmetry.space_group_name_H-M   'P 1'
#
loop_
_entity.id
_entity.type
_entity.pdbx_description
1 polymer ?
#
loop_
_entity_poly.entity_id
_entity_poly.type
_entity_poly.pdbx_seq_one_letter_code
_entity_poly.pdbx_strand_id
1 'polypeptide(L)'
;LHTAYRRQRQMCIRDSCFGQGASRSAMLSAVGCKYSTMVTAVCGNGVTFGIKVAGLGNEWFTAQAPMMKGRYTSSKYTIKDQLPWIGDSCVVECAGMGGIAAAASPIVCSLRGLKARDAVKLTREMENICISHNPNFPIPNMDFDFLPVGIDIRKVIETGTAPEFHGGMFNYEGGLIGAGSARVPMECFEKAMEAYVKRYG
;
A
#
# COMPACT_ATOMS: atom_id res chain seq x y z
N LEU A 1 6.57 8.48 -32.72
CA LEU A 1 5.55 8.26 -31.69
C LEU A 1 5.81 6.99 -30.88
N HIS A 2 6.03 5.81 -31.49
CA HIS A 2 6.27 4.56 -30.78
C HIS A 2 7.55 4.56 -29.92
N THR A 3 8.61 5.21 -30.36
CA THR A 3 9.89 5.26 -29.64
C THR A 3 9.82 6.18 -28.41
N ALA A 4 9.13 7.31 -28.51
CA ALA A 4 8.91 8.22 -27.39
C ALA A 4 8.04 7.56 -26.32
N TYR A 5 6.98 6.84 -26.72
CA TYR A 5 6.10 6.11 -25.82
C TYR A 5 6.83 4.97 -25.07
N ARG A 6 7.73 4.23 -25.75
CA ARG A 6 8.56 3.21 -25.12
C ARG A 6 9.56 3.83 -24.12
N ARG A 7 10.18 4.96 -24.43
CA ARG A 7 11.11 5.66 -23.52
C ARG A 7 10.39 6.19 -22.27
N GLN A 8 9.23 6.79 -22.45
CA GLN A 8 8.41 7.29 -21.32
C GLN A 8 7.96 6.14 -20.40
N ARG A 9 7.54 5.01 -20.99
CA ARG A 9 7.15 3.81 -20.23
C ARG A 9 8.33 3.21 -19.45
N GLN A 10 9.53 3.17 -20.04
CA GLN A 10 10.75 2.74 -19.35
C GLN A 10 11.14 3.70 -18.23
N MET A 11 10.98 5.00 -18.40
CA MET A 11 11.21 5.99 -17.34
C MET A 11 10.25 5.78 -16.17
N CYS A 12 8.95 5.66 -16.41
CA CYS A 12 7.96 5.42 -15.35
C CYS A 12 8.25 4.14 -14.55
N ILE A 13 8.67 3.05 -15.21
CA ILE A 13 9.04 1.81 -14.52
C ILE A 13 10.28 2.03 -13.65
N ARG A 14 11.31 2.72 -14.16
CA ARG A 14 12.55 3.02 -13.41
C ARG A 14 12.26 3.90 -12.20
N ASP A 15 11.49 4.97 -12.37
CA ASP A 15 11.16 5.90 -11.29
C ASP A 15 10.33 5.20 -10.20
N SER A 16 9.41 4.32 -10.57
CA SER A 16 8.67 3.48 -9.64
C SER A 16 9.60 2.57 -8.83
N CYS A 17 10.57 1.92 -9.46
CA CYS A 17 11.55 1.08 -8.77
C CYS A 17 12.42 1.87 -7.77
N PHE A 18 12.82 3.10 -8.11
CA PHE A 18 13.55 3.96 -7.19
C PHE A 18 12.71 4.34 -5.96
N GLY A 19 11.45 4.73 -6.16
CA GLY A 19 10.53 5.06 -5.08
C GLY A 19 10.28 3.86 -4.15
N GLN A 20 10.11 2.68 -4.71
CA GLN A 20 9.95 1.43 -3.96
C GLN A 20 11.23 1.08 -3.18
N GLY A 21 12.39 1.17 -3.82
CA GLY A 21 13.69 0.94 -3.19
C GLY A 21 13.97 1.91 -2.05
N ALA A 22 13.70 3.20 -2.25
CA ALA A 22 13.84 4.23 -1.22
C ALA A 22 12.90 3.97 -0.02
N SER A 23 11.63 3.66 -0.30
CA SER A 23 10.64 3.32 0.74
C SER A 23 11.08 2.09 1.52
N ARG A 24 11.53 1.04 0.84
CA ARG A 24 12.02 -0.17 1.49
C ARG A 24 13.25 0.09 2.34
N SER A 25 14.21 0.87 1.83
CA SER A 25 15.42 1.25 2.57
C SER A 25 15.09 2.03 3.83
N ALA A 26 14.17 3.01 3.74
CA ALA A 26 13.72 3.77 4.89
C ALA A 26 13.06 2.86 5.95
N MET A 27 12.20 1.92 5.53
CA MET A 27 11.54 1.00 6.45
C MET A 27 12.49 -0.02 7.09
N LEU A 28 13.57 -0.40 6.39
CA LEU A 28 14.58 -1.31 6.95
C LEU A 28 15.27 -0.72 8.18
N SER A 29 15.43 0.61 8.26
CA SER A 29 16.04 1.28 9.41
C SER A 29 15.24 1.12 10.70
N ALA A 30 13.95 0.84 10.60
CA ALA A 30 13.06 0.64 11.75
C ALA A 30 12.95 -0.83 12.19
N VAL A 31 13.43 -1.79 11.38
CA VAL A 31 13.34 -3.22 11.70
C VAL A 31 14.18 -3.53 12.94
N GLY A 32 13.57 -4.20 13.92
CA GLY A 32 14.20 -4.55 15.18
C GLY A 32 14.11 -3.47 16.25
N CYS A 33 13.46 -2.34 15.97
CA CYS A 33 13.17 -1.30 16.95
C CYS A 33 12.20 -1.86 18.01
N LYS A 34 12.70 -2.15 19.20
CA LYS A 34 11.90 -2.76 20.29
C LYS A 34 10.66 -1.92 20.60
N TYR A 35 9.57 -2.59 20.93
CA TYR A 35 8.26 -2.01 21.23
C TYR A 35 7.60 -1.22 20.08
N SER A 36 8.22 -1.16 18.91
CA SER A 36 7.60 -0.47 17.76
C SER A 36 6.52 -1.33 17.13
N THR A 37 5.33 -0.74 16.98
CA THR A 37 4.15 -1.33 16.34
C THR A 37 3.99 -0.92 14.87
N MET A 38 5.00 -0.23 14.33
CA MET A 38 4.98 0.29 12.97
C MET A 38 5.16 -0.83 11.93
N VAL A 39 4.33 -0.82 10.88
CA VAL A 39 4.47 -1.73 9.74
C VAL A 39 5.68 -1.32 8.90
N THR A 40 6.54 -2.29 8.59
CA THR A 40 7.80 -2.07 7.84
C THR A 40 7.83 -2.72 6.46
N ALA A 41 6.91 -3.62 6.19
CA ALA A 41 6.76 -4.23 4.87
C ALA A 41 5.34 -4.73 4.66
N VAL A 42 4.89 -4.67 3.42
CA VAL A 42 3.64 -5.25 2.91
C VAL A 42 3.94 -5.88 1.56
N CYS A 43 3.43 -7.09 1.34
CA CYS A 43 3.72 -7.85 0.12
C CYS A 43 2.69 -8.96 -0.09
N GLY A 44 2.48 -9.37 -1.34
CA GLY A 44 1.65 -10.52 -1.68
C GLY A 44 2.26 -11.35 -2.81
N ASN A 45 1.98 -12.64 -2.82
CA ASN A 45 2.53 -13.60 -3.77
C ASN A 45 1.47 -14.25 -4.69
N GLY A 46 0.27 -13.66 -4.75
CA GLY A 46 -0.85 -14.21 -5.52
C GLY A 46 -1.68 -15.26 -4.78
N VAL A 47 -1.23 -15.71 -3.62
CA VAL A 47 -1.93 -16.67 -2.74
C VAL A 47 -2.09 -16.08 -1.34
N THR A 48 -1.00 -15.63 -0.75
CA THR A 48 -0.98 -14.99 0.56
C THR A 48 -0.53 -13.55 0.45
N PHE A 49 -1.02 -12.73 1.36
CA PHE A 49 -0.62 -11.35 1.61
C PHE A 49 -0.06 -11.25 3.02
N GLY A 50 0.97 -10.45 3.23
CA GLY A 50 1.59 -10.35 4.53
C GLY A 50 2.13 -8.99 4.88
N ILE A 51 2.30 -8.77 6.19
CA ILE A 51 2.94 -7.59 6.77
C ILE A 51 4.11 -7.99 7.65
N LYS A 52 5.07 -7.08 7.83
CA LYS A 52 6.09 -7.13 8.89
C LYS A 52 5.93 -5.94 9.81
N VAL A 53 6.29 -6.13 11.08
CA VAL A 53 6.20 -5.10 12.12
C VAL A 53 7.58 -4.87 12.73
N ALA A 54 7.96 -3.62 12.90
CA ALA A 54 9.29 -3.20 13.35
C ALA A 54 9.76 -3.93 14.61
N GLY A 55 8.94 -3.94 15.66
CA GLY A 55 9.27 -4.59 16.94
C GLY A 55 9.29 -6.11 16.89
N LEU A 56 8.71 -6.71 15.86
CA LEU A 56 8.65 -8.17 15.68
C LEU A 56 9.73 -8.70 14.75
N GLY A 57 10.60 -7.82 14.23
CA GLY A 57 11.75 -8.20 13.42
C GLY A 57 11.36 -8.64 12.01
N ASN A 58 11.80 -9.84 11.61
CA ASN A 58 11.63 -10.33 10.23
C ASN A 58 10.44 -11.28 10.04
N GLU A 59 9.61 -11.46 11.04
CA GLU A 59 8.44 -12.33 10.98
C GLU A 59 7.36 -11.77 10.04
N TRP A 60 6.74 -12.64 9.24
CA TRP A 60 5.62 -12.32 8.37
C TRP A 60 4.31 -12.76 9.02
N PHE A 61 3.34 -11.85 9.07
CA PHE A 61 1.97 -12.12 9.50
C PHE A 61 1.08 -12.12 8.27
N THR A 62 0.54 -13.29 7.92
CA THR A 62 -0.05 -13.52 6.61
C THR A 62 -1.52 -13.91 6.66
N ALA A 63 -2.25 -13.53 5.61
CA ALA A 63 -3.61 -13.90 5.32
C ALA A 63 -3.79 -14.22 3.83
N GLN A 64 -4.99 -14.56 3.39
CA GLN A 64 -5.28 -14.74 1.97
C GLN A 64 -5.05 -13.43 1.20
N ALA A 65 -4.42 -13.50 0.03
CA ALA A 65 -4.22 -12.33 -0.82
C ALA A 65 -5.56 -11.76 -1.31
N PRO A 66 -5.78 -10.44 -1.19
CA PRO A 66 -7.03 -9.82 -1.59
C PRO A 66 -7.13 -9.67 -3.10
N MET A 67 -8.37 -9.64 -3.60
CA MET A 67 -8.67 -9.24 -4.97
C MET A 67 -8.68 -7.72 -5.09
N MET A 68 -8.01 -7.19 -6.13
CA MET A 68 -8.01 -5.76 -6.41
C MET A 68 -9.34 -5.32 -7.05
N LYS A 69 -9.80 -4.12 -6.69
CA LYS A 69 -10.94 -3.45 -7.35
C LYS A 69 -10.42 -2.28 -8.16
N GLY A 70 -10.70 -2.25 -9.45
CA GLY A 70 -10.17 -1.21 -10.33
C GLY A 70 -10.69 -1.30 -11.74
N ARG A 71 -9.93 -0.72 -12.65
CA ARG A 71 -10.27 -0.65 -14.09
C ARG A 71 -9.37 -1.60 -14.88
N TYR A 72 -9.97 -2.44 -15.69
CA TYR A 72 -9.26 -3.26 -16.66
C TYR A 72 -8.82 -2.43 -17.87
N THR A 73 -7.73 -2.84 -18.50
CA THR A 73 -7.18 -2.23 -19.74
C THR A 73 -8.03 -2.54 -20.98
N SER A 74 -8.88 -3.56 -20.90
CA SER A 74 -9.78 -3.99 -21.99
C SER A 74 -11.04 -4.59 -21.39
N SER A 75 -12.17 -4.42 -22.10
CA SER A 75 -13.47 -5.02 -21.76
C SER A 75 -13.51 -6.55 -21.84
N LYS A 76 -12.49 -7.16 -22.42
CA LYS A 76 -12.36 -8.63 -22.48
C LYS A 76 -11.99 -9.24 -21.11
N TYR A 77 -11.41 -8.45 -20.20
CA TYR A 77 -11.01 -8.93 -18.88
C TYR A 77 -12.11 -8.75 -17.85
N THR A 78 -12.22 -9.73 -16.97
CA THR A 78 -13.16 -9.81 -15.86
C THR A 78 -12.45 -10.23 -14.58
N ILE A 79 -13.18 -10.27 -13.46
CA ILE A 79 -12.65 -10.78 -12.18
C ILE A 79 -12.17 -12.24 -12.27
N LYS A 80 -12.68 -13.03 -13.21
CA LYS A 80 -12.27 -14.43 -13.42
C LYS A 80 -10.88 -14.56 -14.02
N ASP A 81 -10.43 -13.54 -14.72
CA ASP A 81 -9.10 -13.50 -15.35
C ASP A 81 -8.04 -12.96 -14.40
N GLN A 82 -8.45 -12.36 -13.27
CA GLN A 82 -7.58 -11.66 -12.36
C GLN A 82 -7.03 -12.59 -11.28
N LEU A 83 -5.71 -12.53 -11.07
CA LEU A 83 -5.05 -13.08 -9.89
C LEU A 83 -5.37 -12.25 -8.63
N PRO A 84 -5.42 -12.87 -7.43
CA PRO A 84 -5.24 -12.14 -6.19
C PRO A 84 -3.93 -11.34 -6.22
N TRP A 85 -3.82 -10.35 -5.35
CA TRP A 85 -2.65 -9.47 -5.34
C TRP A 85 -1.32 -10.22 -5.35
N ILE A 86 -0.47 -9.87 -6.33
CA ILE A 86 0.91 -10.33 -6.44
C ILE A 86 1.82 -9.12 -6.63
N GLY A 87 2.85 -9.01 -5.81
CA GLY A 87 3.87 -7.96 -5.88
C GLY A 87 4.25 -7.38 -4.53
N ASP A 88 5.30 -6.59 -4.55
CA ASP A 88 5.92 -5.92 -3.41
C ASP A 88 5.82 -4.39 -3.48
N SER A 89 5.25 -3.86 -4.57
CA SER A 89 5.17 -2.41 -4.80
C SER A 89 4.39 -1.67 -3.71
N CYS A 90 3.49 -2.37 -2.99
CA CYS A 90 2.76 -1.81 -1.86
C CYS A 90 3.65 -1.50 -0.63
N VAL A 91 4.95 -1.73 -0.69
CA VAL A 91 5.90 -1.26 0.33
C VAL A 91 5.95 0.28 0.43
N VAL A 92 5.55 0.99 -0.62
CA VAL A 92 5.49 2.46 -0.61
C VAL A 92 4.45 2.99 0.39
N GLU A 93 3.39 2.24 0.66
CA GLU A 93 2.38 2.58 1.66
C GLU A 93 2.97 2.60 3.07
N CYS A 94 3.97 1.75 3.36
CA CYS A 94 4.67 1.80 4.66
C CYS A 94 5.38 3.13 4.87
N ALA A 95 5.85 3.77 3.78
CA ALA A 95 6.49 5.09 3.80
C ALA A 95 5.49 6.25 3.64
N GLY A 96 4.19 5.98 3.73
CA GLY A 96 3.13 6.97 3.64
C GLY A 96 2.70 7.34 2.21
N MET A 97 3.24 6.68 1.18
CA MET A 97 2.88 6.93 -0.23
C MET A 97 1.75 6.00 -0.70
N GLY A 98 1.53 5.92 -1.99
CA GLY A 98 0.52 5.04 -2.57
C GLY A 98 -0.89 5.34 -2.09
N GLY A 99 -1.60 4.34 -1.56
CA GLY A 99 -2.96 4.46 -1.03
C GLY A 99 -3.09 5.40 0.16
N ILE A 100 -2.04 5.55 0.97
CA ILE A 100 -2.00 6.50 2.09
C ILE A 100 -2.06 7.95 1.57
N ALA A 101 -1.34 8.24 0.48
CA ALA A 101 -1.21 9.55 -0.12
C ALA A 101 -2.22 9.83 -1.25
N ALA A 102 -3.39 9.23 -1.23
CA ALA A 102 -4.36 9.36 -2.32
C ALA A 102 -4.68 10.82 -2.68
N ALA A 103 -4.73 11.73 -1.69
CA ALA A 103 -4.97 13.16 -1.91
C ALA A 103 -3.85 13.85 -2.70
N ALA A 104 -2.62 13.34 -2.64
CA ALA A 104 -1.50 13.86 -3.43
C ALA A 104 -1.58 13.44 -4.91
N SER A 105 -2.31 12.35 -5.21
CA SER A 105 -2.50 11.85 -6.57
C SER A 105 -3.94 11.39 -6.81
N PRO A 106 -4.92 12.32 -6.88
CA PRO A 106 -6.34 11.98 -6.97
C PRO A 106 -6.70 11.14 -8.21
N ILE A 107 -5.86 11.18 -9.25
CA ILE A 107 -6.07 10.41 -10.48
C ILE A 107 -6.12 8.91 -10.20
N VAL A 108 -5.40 8.43 -9.19
CA VAL A 108 -5.39 7.01 -8.80
C VAL A 108 -6.79 6.56 -8.34
N CYS A 109 -7.53 7.42 -7.65
CA CYS A 109 -8.91 7.14 -7.26
C CYS A 109 -9.85 6.98 -8.46
N SER A 110 -9.55 7.61 -9.60
CA SER A 110 -10.35 7.45 -10.81
C SER A 110 -10.32 6.03 -11.37
N LEU A 111 -9.29 5.25 -11.06
CA LEU A 111 -9.20 3.82 -11.43
C LEU A 111 -10.32 2.99 -10.79
N ARG A 112 -10.88 3.47 -9.69
CA ARG A 112 -12.03 2.87 -9.00
C ARG A 112 -13.36 3.57 -9.31
N GLY A 113 -13.36 4.56 -10.21
CA GLY A 113 -14.53 5.40 -10.47
C GLY A 113 -14.84 6.41 -9.34
N LEU A 114 -13.90 6.64 -8.43
CA LEU A 114 -14.02 7.61 -7.34
C LEU A 114 -13.70 9.02 -7.84
N LYS A 115 -14.23 10.04 -7.15
CA LYS A 115 -14.00 11.46 -7.43
C LYS A 115 -12.76 11.96 -6.68
N ALA A 116 -12.18 13.08 -7.13
CA ALA A 116 -11.02 13.70 -6.46
C ALA A 116 -11.26 13.98 -4.95
N ARG A 117 -12.48 14.41 -4.58
CA ARG A 117 -12.84 14.60 -3.16
C ARG A 117 -12.80 13.34 -2.31
N ASP A 118 -12.96 12.16 -2.94
CA ASP A 118 -12.88 10.89 -2.24
C ASP A 118 -11.43 10.53 -1.93
N ALA A 119 -10.47 11.04 -2.71
CA ALA A 119 -9.05 10.89 -2.44
C ALA A 119 -8.64 11.61 -1.14
N VAL A 120 -9.16 12.81 -0.90
CA VAL A 120 -8.93 13.54 0.36
C VAL A 120 -9.52 12.76 1.54
N LYS A 121 -10.75 12.26 1.41
CA LYS A 121 -11.38 11.43 2.45
C LYS A 121 -10.57 10.18 2.77
N LEU A 122 -10.05 9.53 1.72
CA LEU A 122 -9.23 8.32 1.89
C LEU A 122 -7.93 8.64 2.63
N THR A 123 -7.23 9.73 2.27
CA THR A 123 -6.01 10.12 3.00
C THR A 123 -6.32 10.47 4.47
N ARG A 124 -7.43 11.16 4.75
CA ARG A 124 -7.87 11.43 6.14
C ARG A 124 -8.20 10.14 6.91
N GLU A 125 -8.81 9.16 6.25
CA GLU A 125 -9.05 7.85 6.84
C GLU A 125 -7.73 7.14 7.16
N MET A 126 -6.77 7.16 6.23
CA MET A 126 -5.45 6.57 6.43
C MET A 126 -4.63 7.28 7.51
N GLU A 127 -4.81 8.59 7.69
CA GLU A 127 -4.18 9.36 8.75
C GLU A 127 -4.51 8.79 10.15
N ASN A 128 -5.73 8.30 10.35
CA ASN A 128 -6.17 7.73 11.64
C ASN A 128 -5.37 6.48 12.05
N ILE A 129 -4.77 5.78 11.11
CA ILE A 129 -3.98 4.57 11.35
C ILE A 129 -2.46 4.82 11.32
N CYS A 130 -2.04 6.07 11.09
CA CYS A 130 -0.64 6.47 11.06
C CYS A 130 -0.19 7.10 12.38
N ILE A 131 1.10 7.01 12.68
CA ILE A 131 1.68 7.51 13.94
C ILE A 131 2.21 8.94 13.83
N SER A 132 2.49 9.42 12.61
CA SER A 132 3.15 10.70 12.40
C SER A 132 2.86 11.24 10.99
N HIS A 133 3.45 12.40 10.70
CA HIS A 133 3.41 13.06 9.38
C HIS A 133 4.84 13.36 8.91
N ASN A 134 5.04 13.32 7.60
CA ASN A 134 6.31 13.67 6.98
C ASN A 134 6.27 15.15 6.53
N PRO A 135 7.00 16.07 7.20
CA PRO A 135 6.95 17.50 6.90
C PRO A 135 7.57 17.88 5.55
N ASN A 136 8.30 16.96 4.91
CA ASN A 136 8.88 17.19 3.60
C ASN A 136 7.88 17.02 2.44
N PHE A 137 6.68 16.49 2.72
CA PHE A 137 5.66 16.22 1.71
C PHE A 137 4.32 16.86 2.09
N PRO A 138 4.16 18.18 1.91
CA PRO A 138 2.85 18.86 2.07
C PRO A 138 1.93 18.46 0.91
N ILE A 139 0.66 18.25 1.22
CA ILE A 139 -0.36 17.84 0.24
C ILE A 139 -1.25 19.07 -0.09
N PRO A 140 -1.13 19.66 -1.30
CA PRO A 140 -1.88 20.86 -1.66
C PRO A 140 -3.41 20.70 -1.53
N ASN A 141 -3.95 19.54 -1.88
CA ASN A 141 -5.39 19.26 -1.80
C ASN A 141 -5.91 19.06 -0.35
N MET A 142 -5.05 19.20 0.64
CA MET A 142 -5.34 19.11 2.07
C MET A 142 -4.85 20.35 2.81
N ASP A 143 -4.93 21.52 2.15
CA ASP A 143 -4.49 22.81 2.71
C ASP A 143 -3.02 22.79 3.17
N PHE A 144 -2.18 22.02 2.45
CA PHE A 144 -0.76 21.78 2.74
C PHE A 144 -0.49 21.01 4.04
N ASP A 145 -1.45 20.29 4.57
CA ASP A 145 -1.19 19.29 5.62
C ASP A 145 -0.17 18.26 5.14
N PHE A 146 0.61 17.74 6.07
CA PHE A 146 1.70 16.84 5.76
C PHE A 146 1.25 15.40 5.56
N LEU A 147 2.01 14.68 4.74
CA LEU A 147 1.79 13.28 4.39
C LEU A 147 1.76 12.39 5.65
N PRO A 148 0.67 11.64 5.91
CA PRO A 148 0.63 10.66 7.00
C PRO A 148 1.64 9.52 6.78
N VAL A 149 2.36 9.11 7.83
CA VAL A 149 3.37 8.06 7.75
C VAL A 149 3.36 7.15 8.97
N GLY A 150 3.84 5.92 8.79
CA GLY A 150 3.99 4.96 9.87
C GLY A 150 2.67 4.28 10.25
N ILE A 151 2.24 3.31 9.47
CA ILE A 151 1.05 2.50 9.78
C ILE A 151 1.29 1.77 11.12
N ASP A 152 0.41 1.99 12.10
CA ASP A 152 0.46 1.38 13.43
C ASP A 152 -0.56 0.25 13.54
N ILE A 153 -0.10 -0.98 13.83
CA ILE A 153 -1.00 -2.13 13.98
C ILE A 153 -2.04 -1.96 15.08
N ARG A 154 -1.73 -1.20 16.16
CA ARG A 154 -2.67 -0.91 17.25
C ARG A 154 -3.81 -0.04 16.75
N LYS A 155 -3.48 1.05 16.04
CA LYS A 155 -4.47 1.97 15.48
C LYS A 155 -5.34 1.28 14.43
N VAL A 156 -4.76 0.37 13.61
CA VAL A 156 -5.53 -0.44 12.67
C VAL A 156 -6.56 -1.31 13.38
N ILE A 157 -6.18 -2.00 14.45
CA ILE A 157 -7.09 -2.83 15.24
C ILE A 157 -8.15 -1.98 15.96
N GLU A 158 -7.73 -0.87 16.59
CA GLU A 158 -8.61 0.03 17.34
C GLU A 158 -9.68 0.67 16.45
N THR A 159 -9.30 1.13 15.26
CA THR A 159 -10.21 1.80 14.33
C THR A 159 -10.99 0.84 13.43
N GLY A 160 -10.57 -0.42 13.34
CA GLY A 160 -11.09 -1.38 12.38
C GLY A 160 -10.79 -1.00 10.91
N THR A 161 -9.84 -0.07 10.69
CA THR A 161 -9.50 0.46 9.38
C THR A 161 -8.18 -0.11 8.90
N ALA A 162 -8.22 -0.98 7.89
CA ALA A 162 -7.02 -1.49 7.24
C ALA A 162 -6.48 -0.49 6.20
N PRO A 163 -5.15 -0.37 6.04
CA PRO A 163 -4.56 0.50 5.04
C PRO A 163 -4.95 0.07 3.62
N GLU A 164 -5.28 1.06 2.79
CA GLU A 164 -5.48 0.87 1.36
C GLU A 164 -4.14 0.91 0.63
N PHE A 165 -3.98 0.04 -0.34
CA PHE A 165 -2.83 0.04 -1.25
C PHE A 165 -3.29 0.03 -2.71
N HIS A 166 -2.44 0.55 -3.58
CA HIS A 166 -2.68 0.68 -5.01
C HIS A 166 -1.69 -0.18 -5.81
N GLY A 167 -2.14 -0.69 -6.96
CA GLY A 167 -1.23 -1.44 -7.82
C GLY A 167 -1.85 -1.99 -9.09
N GLY A 168 -1.05 -2.76 -9.82
CA GLY A 168 -1.47 -3.45 -11.04
C GLY A 168 -2.28 -4.70 -10.76
N MET A 169 -3.22 -5.01 -11.64
CA MET A 169 -3.94 -6.27 -11.66
C MET A 169 -3.35 -7.17 -12.74
N PHE A 170 -3.03 -8.40 -12.40
CA PHE A 170 -2.39 -9.37 -13.29
C PHE A 170 -3.32 -10.55 -13.57
N ASN A 171 -3.17 -11.16 -14.73
CA ASN A 171 -3.84 -12.41 -15.07
C ASN A 171 -2.94 -13.63 -14.75
N TYR A 172 -3.50 -14.83 -14.88
CA TYR A 172 -2.80 -16.09 -14.61
C TYR A 172 -1.62 -16.37 -15.55
N GLU A 173 -1.52 -15.64 -16.66
CA GLU A 173 -0.40 -15.70 -17.60
C GLU A 173 0.71 -14.69 -17.30
N GLY A 174 0.57 -13.91 -16.20
CA GLY A 174 1.53 -12.88 -15.79
C GLY A 174 1.39 -11.55 -16.54
N GLY A 175 0.36 -11.38 -17.36
CA GLY A 175 0.07 -10.14 -18.08
C GLY A 175 -0.60 -9.09 -17.18
N LEU A 176 -0.18 -7.82 -17.30
CA LEU A 176 -0.87 -6.70 -16.65
C LEU A 176 -2.20 -6.42 -17.37
N ILE A 177 -3.31 -6.63 -16.69
CA ILE A 177 -4.67 -6.49 -17.23
C ILE A 177 -5.43 -5.28 -16.68
N GLY A 178 -4.91 -4.57 -15.72
CA GLY A 178 -5.57 -3.42 -15.13
C GLY A 178 -4.78 -2.79 -14.00
N ALA A 179 -5.41 -1.82 -13.33
CA ALA A 179 -4.91 -1.22 -12.11
C ALA A 179 -6.08 -0.88 -11.17
N GLY A 180 -5.81 -0.90 -9.88
CA GLY A 180 -6.82 -0.66 -8.87
C GLY A 180 -6.26 -0.54 -7.46
N SER A 181 -7.10 -0.82 -6.48
CA SER A 181 -6.71 -0.85 -5.07
C SER A 181 -7.38 -1.99 -4.32
N ALA A 182 -6.83 -2.32 -3.17
CA ALA A 182 -7.42 -3.20 -2.17
C ALA A 182 -7.03 -2.73 -0.76
N ARG A 183 -7.64 -3.29 0.25
CA ARG A 183 -7.23 -3.14 1.65
C ARG A 183 -6.36 -4.32 2.06
N VAL A 184 -5.36 -4.05 2.88
CA VAL A 184 -4.58 -5.11 3.53
C VAL A 184 -5.54 -5.95 4.39
N PRO A 185 -5.49 -7.29 4.33
CA PRO A 185 -6.37 -8.13 5.16
C PRO A 185 -6.19 -7.86 6.65
N MET A 186 -7.28 -7.63 7.37
CA MET A 186 -7.28 -7.38 8.82
C MET A 186 -6.61 -8.49 9.60
N GLU A 187 -6.78 -9.74 9.18
CA GLU A 187 -6.18 -10.93 9.80
C GLU A 187 -4.64 -10.82 9.92
N CYS A 188 -3.96 -10.09 9.01
CA CYS A 188 -2.53 -9.82 9.12
C CYS A 188 -2.21 -8.99 10.38
N PHE A 189 -3.05 -8.01 10.69
CA PHE A 189 -2.88 -7.13 11.86
C PHE A 189 -3.27 -7.83 13.15
N GLU A 190 -4.32 -8.63 13.14
CA GLU A 190 -4.75 -9.45 14.27
C GLU A 190 -3.65 -10.40 14.72
N LYS A 191 -3.09 -11.18 13.78
CA LYS A 191 -1.95 -12.07 14.04
C LYS A 191 -0.70 -11.33 14.54
N ALA A 192 -0.41 -10.16 13.95
CA ALA A 192 0.71 -9.34 14.37
C ALA A 192 0.51 -8.80 15.78
N MET A 193 -0.71 -8.39 16.14
CA MET A 193 -1.04 -7.91 17.48
C MET A 193 -0.96 -9.02 18.52
N GLU A 194 -1.46 -10.22 18.23
CA GLU A 194 -1.30 -11.39 19.09
C GLU A 194 0.18 -11.69 19.40
N ALA A 195 1.01 -11.70 18.34
CA ALA A 195 2.45 -11.91 18.49
C ALA A 195 3.12 -10.76 19.28
N TYR A 196 2.66 -9.53 19.09
CA TYR A 196 3.17 -8.36 19.81
C TYR A 196 2.85 -8.45 21.31
N VAL A 197 1.60 -8.75 21.65
CA VAL A 197 1.19 -8.93 23.06
C VAL A 197 1.94 -10.11 23.69
N LYS A 198 2.12 -11.22 23.00
CA LYS A 198 2.90 -12.37 23.49
C LYS A 198 4.37 -12.00 23.78
N ARG A 199 4.96 -11.06 23.03
CA ARG A 199 6.37 -10.66 23.18
C ARG A 199 6.58 -9.57 24.21
N TYR A 200 5.64 -8.65 24.37
CA TYR A 200 5.82 -7.41 25.11
C TYR A 200 4.73 -7.10 26.15
N GLY A 201 3.65 -7.89 26.20
CA GLY A 201 2.51 -7.76 27.12
C GLY A 201 2.72 -8.39 28.50
#